data_509e03984cbd24c8e581488ad4f468fb
#
_entry.id   509e03984cbd24c8e581488ad4f468fb
#
_cell.length_a   1.000
_cell.length_b   1.000
_cell.length_c   1.000
_cell.angle_alpha   90.00
_cell.angle_beta   90.00
_cell.angle_gamma   90.00
#
_symmetry.space_group_name_H-M   'P 1'
#
loop_
_entity.id
_entity.type
_entity.pdbx_description
1 polymer ?
#
loop_
_entity_poly.entity_id
_entity_poly.type
_entity_poly.pdbx_seq_one_letter_code
_entity_poly.pdbx_strand_id
1 'polypeptide(L)'
;DRLNFSSLYTMFSQQFYALGGGSLGLTPGDALLVYLSVYRYADACESTPTKVRENLARLWDEVKILAEPHAVELLLEPKQSSEPLLSKLNIFSSRPSELRVVFLHEHNAQTSAWVRGQDKGRAALVKAFPDKLYVSCRENINPEVDAEQVLEEVAHDHADIVFTTSARMHTACLKVAAQHPKTRLLNCSLSAPHPLVRTYYPRTYEVTYLLGMLAGIVSHSDKVGYVAANPVYGVPAAINAFAQGVRAVRPDSRVVLRWACLCDAAHPQDFSDRKDIEVFYSQDFREPEGTYRDYGLCRRLPDGVLQPLGLPEWRWDVFFTEIVRSVFAGTWDSAPGGRAINYWWGLKSGAERVEYPTRLNDGTMQLLKMAERQLCDGEIQVFPTESYSQGHALHHAASGIYPPKELMEMDWL
;
A
#
# COMPACT_ATOMS: atom_id res chain seq x y z
N ASP A 1 -18.61 9.35 11.99
CA ASP A 1 -17.74 8.16 11.84
C ASP A 1 -18.06 7.47 10.51
N ARG A 2 -17.47 7.96 9.45
CA ARG A 2 -17.63 7.34 8.13
C ARG A 2 -16.54 6.30 7.97
N LEU A 3 -16.87 5.04 8.21
CA LEU A 3 -16.05 3.91 7.74
C LEU A 3 -15.88 4.09 6.23
N ASN A 4 -14.64 4.16 5.76
CA ASN A 4 -14.40 4.32 4.33
C ASN A 4 -14.71 3.01 3.57
N PHE A 5 -14.97 3.14 2.27
CA PHE A 5 -15.31 2.00 1.40
C PHE A 5 -14.32 0.83 1.53
N SER A 6 -13.01 1.11 1.56
CA SER A 6 -11.97 0.06 1.64
C SER A 6 -12.04 -0.71 2.96
N SER A 7 -12.26 0.00 4.08
CA SER A 7 -12.40 -0.66 5.39
C SER A 7 -13.67 -1.50 5.47
N LEU A 8 -14.78 -0.96 4.96
CA LEU A 8 -16.06 -1.70 4.90
C LEU A 8 -15.95 -2.92 3.98
N TYR A 9 -15.31 -2.78 2.81
CA TYR A 9 -15.11 -3.90 1.90
C TYR A 9 -14.19 -4.96 2.51
N THR A 10 -13.12 -4.57 3.20
CA THR A 10 -12.22 -5.51 3.89
C THR A 10 -12.97 -6.30 4.96
N MET A 11 -13.75 -5.61 5.81
CA MET A 11 -14.60 -6.27 6.81
C MET A 11 -15.64 -7.20 6.16
N PHE A 12 -16.28 -6.74 5.10
CA PHE A 12 -17.26 -7.55 4.37
C PHE A 12 -16.62 -8.80 3.77
N SER A 13 -15.48 -8.67 3.08
CA SER A 13 -14.81 -9.80 2.43
C SER A 13 -14.33 -10.83 3.44
N GLN A 14 -13.81 -10.40 4.59
CA GLN A 14 -13.45 -11.30 5.69
C GLN A 14 -14.66 -12.09 6.19
N GLN A 15 -15.79 -11.42 6.45
CA GLN A 15 -17.02 -12.07 6.88
C GLN A 15 -17.60 -12.98 5.78
N PHE A 16 -17.56 -12.56 4.54
CA PHE A 16 -18.02 -13.34 3.39
C PHE A 16 -17.28 -14.68 3.28
N TYR A 17 -15.94 -14.66 3.43
CA TYR A 17 -15.16 -15.89 3.41
C TYR A 17 -15.28 -16.70 4.70
N ALA A 18 -15.39 -16.07 5.85
CA ALA A 18 -15.63 -16.73 7.12
C ALA A 18 -16.97 -17.48 7.14
N LEU A 19 -17.99 -16.96 6.45
CA LEU A 19 -19.31 -17.59 6.29
C LEU A 19 -19.34 -18.67 5.20
N GLY A 20 -18.21 -19.00 4.59
CA GLY A 20 -18.10 -20.10 3.64
C GLY A 20 -18.09 -19.70 2.16
N GLY A 21 -17.94 -18.41 1.83
CA GLY A 21 -17.87 -17.96 0.44
C GLY A 21 -16.78 -18.68 -0.37
N GLY A 22 -15.63 -18.93 0.24
CA GLY A 22 -14.54 -19.70 -0.40
C GLY A 22 -14.89 -21.17 -0.63
N SER A 23 -15.64 -21.81 0.27
CA SER A 23 -16.07 -23.21 0.12
C SER A 23 -17.13 -23.40 -0.96
N LEU A 24 -17.82 -22.32 -1.35
CA LEU A 24 -18.76 -22.30 -2.47
C LEU A 24 -18.07 -22.04 -3.81
N GLY A 25 -16.74 -21.93 -3.84
CA GLY A 25 -15.97 -21.64 -5.04
C GLY A 25 -16.07 -20.18 -5.52
N LEU A 26 -16.54 -19.28 -4.65
CA LEU A 26 -16.69 -17.87 -4.99
C LEU A 26 -15.32 -17.16 -4.95
N THR A 27 -15.09 -16.29 -5.93
CA THR A 27 -13.84 -15.56 -6.11
C THR A 27 -13.85 -14.22 -5.35
N PRO A 28 -12.70 -13.55 -5.17
CA PRO A 28 -12.67 -12.17 -4.69
C PRO A 28 -13.50 -11.19 -5.54
N GLY A 29 -13.60 -11.43 -6.86
CA GLY A 29 -14.46 -10.66 -7.73
C GLY A 29 -15.95 -10.83 -7.39
N ASP A 30 -16.39 -12.05 -7.07
CA ASP A 30 -17.76 -12.31 -6.63
C ASP A 30 -18.07 -11.61 -5.31
N ALA A 31 -17.13 -11.64 -4.35
CA ALA A 31 -17.26 -10.92 -3.09
C ALA A 31 -17.40 -9.41 -3.30
N LEU A 32 -16.57 -8.82 -4.18
CA LEU A 32 -16.67 -7.41 -4.54
C LEU A 32 -18.02 -7.10 -5.19
N LEU A 33 -18.49 -7.96 -6.09
CA LEU A 33 -19.76 -7.82 -6.76
C LEU A 33 -20.94 -7.80 -5.78
N VAL A 34 -20.97 -8.76 -4.85
CA VAL A 34 -21.99 -8.83 -3.81
C VAL A 34 -21.95 -7.59 -2.94
N TYR A 35 -20.75 -7.16 -2.53
CA TYR A 35 -20.58 -5.94 -1.72
C TYR A 35 -21.10 -4.69 -2.43
N LEU A 36 -20.71 -4.48 -3.69
CA LEU A 36 -21.16 -3.32 -4.49
C LEU A 36 -22.67 -3.37 -4.71
N SER A 37 -23.25 -4.55 -4.93
CA SER A 37 -24.69 -4.71 -5.08
C SER A 37 -25.43 -4.32 -3.80
N VAL A 38 -24.95 -4.74 -2.63
CA VAL A 38 -25.53 -4.38 -1.32
C VAL A 38 -25.38 -2.89 -1.05
N TYR A 39 -24.19 -2.34 -1.31
CA TYR A 39 -23.91 -0.91 -1.11
C TYR A 39 -24.81 -0.02 -1.96
N ARG A 40 -24.95 -0.33 -3.26
CA ARG A 40 -25.82 0.41 -4.18
C ARG A 40 -27.32 0.18 -3.89
N TYR A 41 -27.67 -0.98 -3.39
CA TYR A 41 -29.05 -1.24 -2.93
C TYR A 41 -29.38 -0.38 -1.71
N ALA A 42 -28.46 -0.22 -0.77
CA ALA A 42 -28.65 0.63 0.40
C ALA A 42 -28.86 2.11 0.01
N ASP A 43 -28.12 2.60 -0.98
CA ASP A 43 -28.28 3.96 -1.55
C ASP A 43 -29.62 4.12 -2.31
N ALA A 44 -30.16 3.03 -2.84
CA ALA A 44 -31.39 3.01 -3.64
C ALA A 44 -32.66 2.70 -2.83
N CYS A 45 -32.58 2.66 -1.50
CA CYS A 45 -33.72 2.26 -0.63
C CYS A 45 -34.97 3.14 -0.75
N GLU A 46 -34.85 4.37 -1.28
CA GLU A 46 -36.00 5.25 -1.61
C GLU A 46 -36.58 4.99 -3.00
N SER A 47 -36.07 4.02 -3.74
CA SER A 47 -36.40 3.79 -5.14
C SER A 47 -37.48 2.71 -5.30
N THR A 48 -38.28 2.81 -6.39
CA THR A 48 -39.25 1.76 -6.75
C THR A 48 -38.56 0.46 -7.11
N PRO A 49 -39.20 -0.73 -6.96
CA PRO A 49 -38.64 -2.02 -7.30
C PRO A 49 -38.10 -2.11 -8.75
N THR A 50 -38.70 -1.36 -9.67
CA THR A 50 -38.27 -1.32 -11.07
C THR A 50 -36.92 -0.58 -11.19
N LYS A 51 -36.76 0.58 -10.56
CA LYS A 51 -35.47 1.31 -10.54
C LYS A 51 -34.36 0.53 -9.86
N VAL A 52 -34.68 -0.20 -8.80
CA VAL A 52 -33.72 -1.11 -8.14
C VAL A 52 -33.22 -2.17 -9.11
N ARG A 53 -34.11 -2.84 -9.86
CA ARG A 53 -33.72 -3.84 -10.88
C ARG A 53 -32.86 -3.23 -11.98
N GLU A 54 -33.22 -2.07 -12.50
CA GLU A 54 -32.47 -1.38 -13.54
C GLU A 54 -31.06 -0.99 -13.04
N ASN A 55 -30.96 -0.48 -11.83
CA ASN A 55 -29.68 -0.15 -11.21
C ASN A 55 -28.81 -1.38 -10.94
N LEU A 56 -29.40 -2.50 -10.48
CA LEU A 56 -28.68 -3.75 -10.31
C LEU A 56 -28.21 -4.35 -11.63
N ALA A 57 -29.03 -4.29 -12.68
CA ALA A 57 -28.63 -4.75 -14.02
C ALA A 57 -27.47 -3.93 -14.58
N ARG A 58 -27.54 -2.58 -14.44
CA ARG A 58 -26.46 -1.71 -14.86
C ARG A 58 -25.19 -1.97 -14.03
N LEU A 59 -25.32 -2.12 -12.71
CA LEU A 59 -24.19 -2.47 -11.85
C LEU A 59 -23.56 -3.81 -12.26
N TRP A 60 -24.39 -4.81 -12.62
CA TRP A 60 -23.91 -6.08 -13.11
C TRP A 60 -23.07 -5.92 -14.39
N ASP A 61 -23.55 -5.13 -15.35
CA ASP A 61 -22.80 -4.88 -16.58
C ASP A 61 -21.48 -4.13 -16.33
N GLU A 62 -21.44 -3.23 -15.35
CA GLU A 62 -20.24 -2.50 -14.94
C GLU A 62 -19.19 -3.40 -14.24
N VAL A 63 -19.64 -4.39 -13.47
CA VAL A 63 -18.75 -5.17 -12.59
C VAL A 63 -18.56 -6.63 -12.99
N LYS A 64 -19.31 -7.14 -13.98
CA LYS A 64 -19.13 -8.53 -14.47
C LYS A 64 -17.71 -8.83 -14.93
N ILE A 65 -17.01 -7.82 -15.49
CA ILE A 65 -15.60 -7.93 -15.87
C ILE A 65 -14.70 -8.17 -14.66
N LEU A 66 -15.10 -7.70 -13.47
CA LEU A 66 -14.35 -7.88 -12.22
C LEU A 66 -14.49 -9.28 -11.63
N ALA A 67 -15.54 -10.00 -12.02
CA ALA A 67 -15.83 -11.36 -11.54
C ALA A 67 -15.14 -12.44 -12.40
N GLU A 68 -14.51 -12.07 -13.52
CA GLU A 68 -13.80 -13.03 -14.36
C GLU A 68 -12.56 -13.57 -13.63
N PRO A 69 -12.37 -14.90 -13.55
CA PRO A 69 -11.20 -15.49 -12.95
C PRO A 69 -9.93 -15.05 -13.70
N HIS A 70 -8.95 -14.55 -12.99
CA HIS A 70 -7.66 -14.17 -13.55
C HIS A 70 -6.50 -14.60 -12.65
N ALA A 71 -5.36 -14.89 -13.26
CA ALA A 71 -4.15 -15.22 -12.52
C ALA A 71 -3.52 -13.92 -11.98
N VAL A 72 -3.15 -13.93 -10.70
CA VAL A 72 -2.44 -12.82 -10.05
C VAL A 72 -0.94 -13.10 -10.05
N GLU A 73 -0.15 -12.17 -10.54
CA GLU A 73 1.31 -12.18 -10.46
C GLU A 73 1.77 -11.13 -9.44
N LEU A 74 2.40 -11.59 -8.37
CA LEU A 74 2.99 -10.71 -7.37
C LEU A 74 4.45 -10.45 -7.75
N LEU A 75 4.79 -9.22 -8.07
CA LEU A 75 6.13 -8.78 -8.41
C LEU A 75 6.81 -8.15 -7.20
N LEU A 76 7.79 -8.84 -6.65
CA LEU A 76 8.53 -8.42 -5.46
C LEU A 76 9.71 -7.50 -5.78
N GLU A 77 10.17 -7.52 -7.02
CA GLU A 77 11.32 -6.74 -7.49
C GLU A 77 11.12 -6.33 -8.95
N PRO A 78 11.83 -5.30 -9.43
CA PRO A 78 11.87 -4.96 -10.84
C PRO A 78 12.32 -6.17 -11.66
N LYS A 79 11.59 -6.49 -12.72
CA LYS A 79 12.10 -7.46 -13.70
C LYS A 79 13.37 -6.88 -14.29
N GLN A 80 14.52 -7.52 -14.07
CA GLN A 80 15.73 -7.14 -14.79
C GLN A 80 15.40 -7.21 -16.28
N SER A 81 15.48 -6.07 -16.94
CA SER A 81 15.33 -6.00 -18.39
C SER A 81 16.57 -6.63 -19.05
N SER A 82 16.66 -7.95 -19.01
CA SER A 82 17.35 -8.63 -20.09
C SER A 82 16.48 -8.36 -21.33
N GLU A 83 16.81 -7.30 -22.08
CA GLU A 83 16.17 -7.10 -23.38
C GLU A 83 16.33 -8.43 -24.14
N PRO A 84 15.25 -9.17 -24.40
CA PRO A 84 15.36 -10.34 -25.26
C PRO A 84 15.90 -9.81 -26.59
N LEU A 85 16.96 -10.39 -27.11
CA LEU A 85 17.51 -10.10 -28.44
C LEU A 85 16.43 -10.04 -29.52
N LEU A 86 15.31 -10.75 -29.31
CA LEU A 86 14.12 -10.77 -30.16
C LEU A 86 13.24 -9.51 -30.04
N SER A 87 13.32 -8.72 -28.96
CA SER A 87 12.55 -7.46 -28.85
C SER A 87 13.10 -6.37 -29.75
N LYS A 88 14.36 -6.48 -30.17
CA LYS A 88 14.95 -5.60 -31.20
C LYS A 88 14.40 -5.86 -32.60
N LEU A 89 13.70 -6.98 -32.81
CA LEU A 89 13.10 -7.37 -34.08
C LEU A 89 11.60 -7.06 -34.20
N ASN A 90 10.96 -6.56 -33.14
CA ASN A 90 9.56 -6.12 -33.21
C ASN A 90 9.47 -4.75 -33.88
N ILE A 91 9.64 -4.75 -35.20
CA ILE A 91 9.60 -3.58 -36.10
C ILE A 91 8.18 -2.99 -36.20
N PHE A 92 7.16 -3.65 -35.62
CA PHE A 92 5.74 -3.27 -35.80
C PHE A 92 5.07 -2.68 -34.56
N SER A 93 5.71 -2.61 -33.40
CA SER A 93 5.18 -1.86 -32.26
C SER A 93 5.68 -0.42 -32.32
N SER A 94 4.83 0.53 -32.64
CA SER A 94 5.14 1.95 -32.53
C SER A 94 5.34 2.29 -31.04
N ARG A 95 6.60 2.34 -30.61
CA ARG A 95 6.96 2.79 -29.26
C ARG A 95 6.56 4.25 -29.14
N PRO A 96 5.88 4.66 -28.06
CA PRO A 96 5.53 6.05 -27.88
C PRO A 96 6.83 6.90 -27.79
N SER A 97 6.84 8.04 -28.43
CA SER A 97 7.94 9.01 -28.31
C SER A 97 7.81 9.87 -27.05
N GLU A 98 6.57 10.10 -26.65
CA GLU A 98 6.17 10.91 -25.50
C GLU A 98 5.03 10.23 -24.76
N LEU A 99 4.90 10.51 -23.46
CA LEU A 99 3.81 9.97 -22.62
C LEU A 99 3.19 11.08 -21.77
N ARG A 100 1.87 11.00 -21.61
CA ARG A 100 1.11 11.80 -20.64
C ARG A 100 0.89 10.99 -19.36
N VAL A 101 1.45 11.46 -18.26
CA VAL A 101 1.39 10.79 -16.95
C VAL A 101 0.64 11.69 -15.98
N VAL A 102 -0.41 11.15 -15.35
CA VAL A 102 -1.24 11.89 -14.41
C VAL A 102 -1.20 11.21 -13.04
N PHE A 103 -1.05 12.02 -12.00
CA PHE A 103 -1.14 11.58 -10.61
C PHE A 103 -2.42 12.10 -9.98
N LEU A 104 -3.16 11.22 -9.31
CA LEU A 104 -4.40 11.56 -8.62
C LEU A 104 -4.25 11.29 -7.13
N HIS A 105 -4.38 12.35 -6.33
CA HIS A 105 -4.18 12.34 -4.88
C HIS A 105 -5.48 12.61 -4.13
N GLU A 106 -5.75 11.81 -3.10
CA GLU A 106 -6.89 12.04 -2.18
C GLU A 106 -6.68 13.30 -1.33
N HIS A 107 -5.45 13.58 -0.95
CA HIS A 107 -5.03 14.75 -0.19
C HIS A 107 -4.01 15.56 -0.99
N ASN A 108 -3.44 16.59 -0.39
CA ASN A 108 -2.34 17.34 -0.99
C ASN A 108 -1.00 17.09 -0.28
N ALA A 109 0.09 17.49 -0.92
CA ALA A 109 1.43 17.29 -0.40
C ALA A 109 1.76 18.14 0.85
N GLN A 110 0.93 19.12 1.19
CA GLN A 110 1.12 19.95 2.40
C GLN A 110 0.56 19.27 3.64
N THR A 111 -0.53 18.52 3.49
CA THR A 111 -1.28 17.92 4.61
C THR A 111 -1.05 16.42 4.77
N SER A 112 -0.39 15.75 3.82
CA SER A 112 -0.13 14.31 3.88
C SER A 112 1.33 13.99 3.55
N ALA A 113 2.03 13.35 4.50
CA ALA A 113 3.38 12.85 4.29
C ALA A 113 3.42 11.78 3.19
N TRP A 114 2.38 10.96 3.10
CA TRP A 114 2.19 9.97 2.05
C TRP A 114 2.14 10.62 0.65
N VAL A 115 1.27 11.61 0.47
CA VAL A 115 1.17 12.34 -0.80
C VAL A 115 2.46 13.07 -1.12
N ARG A 116 3.11 13.66 -0.12
CA ARG A 116 4.41 14.33 -0.28
C ARG A 116 5.49 13.38 -0.80
N GLY A 117 5.54 12.14 -0.30
CA GLY A 117 6.41 11.09 -0.81
C GLY A 117 6.14 10.78 -2.28
N GLN A 118 4.88 10.60 -2.64
CA GLN A 118 4.43 10.35 -4.02
C GLN A 118 4.80 11.55 -4.93
N ASP A 119 4.56 12.78 -4.48
CA ASP A 119 4.88 13.99 -5.26
C ASP A 119 6.38 14.19 -5.47
N LYS A 120 7.21 13.84 -4.48
CA LYS A 120 8.68 13.79 -4.68
C LYS A 120 9.07 12.80 -5.78
N GLY A 121 8.43 11.62 -5.82
CA GLY A 121 8.62 10.63 -6.87
C GLY A 121 8.19 11.16 -8.24
N ARG A 122 7.05 11.85 -8.33
CA ARG A 122 6.57 12.52 -9.53
C ARG A 122 7.57 13.57 -10.03
N ALA A 123 8.08 14.41 -9.15
CA ALA A 123 9.06 15.44 -9.50
C ALA A 123 10.40 14.84 -10.00
N ALA A 124 10.82 13.72 -9.43
CA ALA A 124 11.99 12.98 -9.87
C ALA A 124 11.76 12.34 -11.26
N LEU A 125 10.55 11.84 -11.53
CA LEU A 125 10.19 11.26 -12.81
C LEU A 125 10.33 12.27 -13.96
N VAL A 126 9.89 13.52 -13.76
CA VAL A 126 10.07 14.61 -14.74
C VAL A 126 11.55 14.81 -15.10
N LYS A 127 12.42 14.75 -14.08
CA LYS A 127 13.89 14.90 -14.28
C LYS A 127 14.52 13.70 -14.99
N ALA A 128 13.96 12.50 -14.77
CA ALA A 128 14.49 11.27 -15.36
C ALA A 128 14.21 11.13 -16.86
N PHE A 129 13.17 11.80 -17.37
CA PHE A 129 12.74 11.74 -18.77
C PHE A 129 12.47 13.14 -19.33
N PRO A 130 13.51 13.98 -19.46
CA PRO A 130 13.34 15.34 -19.98
C PRO A 130 12.77 15.27 -21.42
N ASP A 131 11.85 16.17 -21.71
CA ASP A 131 11.20 16.35 -23.02
C ASP A 131 10.44 15.11 -23.58
N LYS A 132 10.23 14.08 -22.73
CA LYS A 132 9.50 12.88 -23.12
C LYS A 132 8.22 12.64 -22.30
N LEU A 133 8.03 13.40 -21.22
CA LEU A 133 6.88 13.26 -20.34
C LEU A 133 6.15 14.57 -20.13
N TYR A 134 4.84 14.52 -20.29
CA TYR A 134 3.91 15.55 -19.81
C TYR A 134 3.31 15.03 -18.50
N VAL A 135 3.82 15.54 -17.37
CA VAL A 135 3.41 15.06 -16.04
C VAL A 135 2.56 16.11 -15.35
N SER A 136 1.37 15.72 -14.92
CA SER A 136 0.47 16.55 -14.14
C SER A 136 -0.02 15.83 -12.89
N CYS A 137 -0.64 16.57 -11.96
CA CYS A 137 -1.30 16.00 -10.80
C CYS A 137 -2.61 16.73 -10.50
N ARG A 138 -3.53 16.03 -9.85
CA ARG A 138 -4.74 16.56 -9.24
C ARG A 138 -4.78 16.13 -7.78
N GLU A 139 -5.09 17.06 -6.90
CA GLU A 139 -5.07 16.87 -5.45
C GLU A 139 -6.46 17.08 -4.85
N ASN A 140 -6.63 16.61 -3.61
CA ASN A 140 -7.87 16.75 -2.82
C ASN A 140 -9.10 16.13 -3.49
N ILE A 141 -8.89 14.99 -4.17
CA ILE A 141 -9.95 14.24 -4.83
C ILE A 141 -10.68 13.38 -3.79
N ASN A 142 -11.98 13.59 -3.63
CA ASN A 142 -12.77 12.69 -2.80
C ASN A 142 -12.95 11.34 -3.51
N PRO A 143 -12.45 10.23 -2.91
CA PRO A 143 -12.49 8.92 -3.56
C PRO A 143 -13.90 8.39 -3.86
N GLU A 144 -14.89 8.81 -3.08
CA GLU A 144 -16.26 8.32 -3.18
C GLU A 144 -17.14 9.17 -4.11
N VAL A 145 -16.80 10.44 -4.26
CA VAL A 145 -17.64 11.41 -4.98
C VAL A 145 -17.02 11.81 -6.31
N ASP A 146 -15.71 12.13 -6.33
CA ASP A 146 -15.07 12.79 -7.46
C ASP A 146 -14.20 11.84 -8.28
N ALA A 147 -13.68 10.75 -7.69
CA ALA A 147 -12.62 9.95 -8.31
C ALA A 147 -13.00 9.36 -9.66
N GLU A 148 -14.21 8.86 -9.83
CA GLU A 148 -14.68 8.28 -11.09
C GLU A 148 -14.72 9.35 -12.18
N GLN A 149 -15.32 10.50 -11.90
CA GLN A 149 -15.41 11.60 -12.86
C GLN A 149 -14.03 12.13 -13.26
N VAL A 150 -13.15 12.36 -12.27
CA VAL A 150 -11.78 12.86 -12.52
C VAL A 150 -10.97 11.86 -13.35
N LEU A 151 -11.10 10.56 -13.07
CA LEU A 151 -10.45 9.51 -13.84
C LEU A 151 -10.96 9.46 -15.28
N GLU A 152 -12.27 9.61 -15.51
CA GLU A 152 -12.85 9.69 -16.85
C GLU A 152 -12.35 10.91 -17.62
N GLU A 153 -12.31 12.08 -16.96
CA GLU A 153 -11.78 13.31 -17.57
C GLU A 153 -10.33 13.11 -18.05
N VAL A 154 -9.43 12.59 -17.18
CA VAL A 154 -8.02 12.41 -17.57
C VAL A 154 -7.81 11.31 -18.60
N ALA A 155 -8.64 10.27 -18.60
CA ALA A 155 -8.61 9.22 -19.63
C ALA A 155 -9.10 9.75 -20.98
N HIS A 156 -10.16 10.58 -20.99
CA HIS A 156 -10.65 11.26 -22.18
C HIS A 156 -9.63 12.26 -22.74
N ASP A 157 -8.86 12.93 -21.87
CA ASP A 157 -7.76 13.82 -22.26
C ASP A 157 -6.49 13.06 -22.70
N HIS A 158 -6.63 11.77 -23.00
CA HIS A 158 -5.58 10.91 -23.52
C HIS A 158 -4.37 10.74 -22.59
N ALA A 159 -4.60 10.58 -21.30
CA ALA A 159 -3.55 10.14 -20.38
C ALA A 159 -3.09 8.72 -20.74
N ASP A 160 -1.78 8.52 -20.90
CA ASP A 160 -1.18 7.23 -21.19
C ASP A 160 -1.03 6.36 -19.95
N ILE A 161 -0.69 7.02 -18.83
CA ILE A 161 -0.50 6.38 -17.51
C ILE A 161 -1.17 7.25 -16.46
N VAL A 162 -1.96 6.62 -15.58
CA VAL A 162 -2.54 7.30 -14.41
C VAL A 162 -2.16 6.52 -13.16
N PHE A 163 -1.55 7.23 -12.21
CA PHE A 163 -1.26 6.74 -10.87
C PHE A 163 -2.28 7.31 -9.89
N THR A 164 -3.10 6.47 -9.29
CA THR A 164 -3.93 6.85 -8.14
C THR A 164 -3.21 6.44 -6.85
N THR A 165 -3.07 7.37 -5.91
CA THR A 165 -2.21 7.22 -4.75
C THR A 165 -2.95 6.83 -3.46
N SER A 166 -4.25 6.56 -3.58
CA SER A 166 -5.10 6.05 -2.51
C SER A 166 -5.78 4.75 -2.91
N ALA A 167 -5.75 3.77 -2.02
CA ALA A 167 -6.45 2.50 -2.19
C ALA A 167 -7.97 2.69 -2.36
N ARG A 168 -8.54 3.75 -1.81
CA ARG A 168 -9.97 4.07 -1.90
C ARG A 168 -10.43 4.39 -3.32
N MET A 169 -9.51 4.77 -4.22
CA MET A 169 -9.82 5.04 -5.63
C MET A 169 -9.86 3.77 -6.50
N HIS A 170 -9.59 2.59 -5.94
CA HIS A 170 -9.45 1.35 -6.72
C HIS A 170 -10.71 1.00 -7.53
N THR A 171 -11.89 1.10 -6.93
CA THR A 171 -13.15 0.81 -7.63
C THR A 171 -13.41 1.76 -8.80
N ALA A 172 -13.12 3.05 -8.62
CA ALA A 172 -13.21 4.03 -9.71
C ALA A 172 -12.22 3.69 -10.84
N CYS A 173 -10.98 3.27 -10.51
CA CYS A 173 -10.01 2.81 -11.49
C CYS A 173 -10.53 1.65 -12.32
N LEU A 174 -11.16 0.64 -11.70
CA LEU A 174 -11.68 -0.52 -12.41
C LEU A 174 -12.79 -0.15 -13.40
N LYS A 175 -13.71 0.71 -12.99
CA LYS A 175 -14.81 1.16 -13.85
C LYS A 175 -14.28 1.92 -15.08
N VAL A 176 -13.38 2.86 -14.84
CA VAL A 176 -12.82 3.68 -15.93
C VAL A 176 -11.91 2.84 -16.83
N ALA A 177 -11.12 1.91 -16.28
CA ALA A 177 -10.29 1.03 -17.08
C ALA A 177 -11.09 0.16 -18.06
N ALA A 178 -12.29 -0.27 -17.67
CA ALA A 178 -13.18 -1.04 -18.54
C ALA A 178 -13.64 -0.25 -19.78
N GLN A 179 -13.80 1.06 -19.63
CA GLN A 179 -14.24 1.97 -20.69
C GLN A 179 -13.07 2.57 -21.50
N HIS A 180 -11.91 2.71 -20.88
CA HIS A 180 -10.70 3.32 -21.43
C HIS A 180 -9.49 2.36 -21.45
N PRO A 181 -9.54 1.24 -22.19
CA PRO A 181 -8.51 0.18 -22.12
C PRO A 181 -7.13 0.61 -22.64
N LYS A 182 -7.02 1.77 -23.26
CA LYS A 182 -5.74 2.35 -23.70
C LYS A 182 -5.00 3.09 -22.60
N THR A 183 -5.71 3.59 -21.59
CA THR A 183 -5.13 4.27 -20.44
C THR A 183 -4.64 3.24 -19.44
N ARG A 184 -3.37 3.29 -19.08
CA ARG A 184 -2.74 2.38 -18.12
C ARG A 184 -2.98 2.88 -16.70
N LEU A 185 -3.86 2.20 -15.97
CA LEU A 185 -4.22 2.57 -14.61
C LEU A 185 -3.41 1.76 -13.60
N LEU A 186 -2.79 2.48 -12.66
CA LEU A 186 -2.13 1.89 -11.48
C LEU A 186 -2.75 2.49 -10.22
N ASN A 187 -3.15 1.61 -9.31
CA ASN A 187 -3.71 2.01 -8.03
C ASN A 187 -2.77 1.63 -6.88
N CYS A 188 -2.52 2.58 -5.97
CA CYS A 188 -1.70 2.34 -4.79
C CYS A 188 -2.48 1.57 -3.73
N SER A 189 -2.50 0.25 -3.89
CA SER A 189 -3.14 -0.71 -2.98
C SER A 189 -2.53 -2.10 -3.14
N LEU A 190 -2.83 -3.00 -2.21
CA LEU A 190 -2.53 -4.43 -2.31
C LEU A 190 -3.78 -5.27 -2.57
N SER A 191 -4.96 -4.66 -2.54
CA SER A 191 -6.23 -5.35 -2.67
C SER A 191 -6.60 -5.59 -4.13
N ALA A 192 -7.05 -6.81 -4.42
CA ALA A 192 -7.75 -7.19 -5.64
C ALA A 192 -7.15 -6.64 -6.97
N PRO A 193 -5.89 -6.98 -7.32
CA PRO A 193 -5.34 -6.60 -8.62
C PRO A 193 -6.19 -7.18 -9.75
N HIS A 194 -6.30 -6.44 -10.86
CA HIS A 194 -7.08 -6.83 -12.02
C HIS A 194 -6.25 -6.67 -13.31
N PRO A 195 -6.48 -7.44 -14.37
CA PRO A 195 -5.76 -7.27 -15.63
C PRO A 195 -5.80 -5.86 -16.21
N LEU A 196 -6.88 -5.11 -15.96
CA LEU A 196 -7.05 -3.73 -16.42
C LEU A 196 -6.42 -2.68 -15.48
N VAL A 197 -6.21 -3.01 -14.20
CA VAL A 197 -5.66 -2.10 -13.19
C VAL A 197 -4.57 -2.81 -12.43
N ARG A 198 -3.32 -2.38 -12.60
CA ARG A 198 -2.22 -2.89 -11.80
C ARG A 198 -2.20 -2.21 -10.45
N THR A 199 -1.89 -2.98 -9.41
CA THR A 199 -1.77 -2.44 -8.06
C THR A 199 -0.31 -2.35 -7.66
N TYR A 200 0.02 -1.39 -6.79
CA TYR A 200 1.36 -1.21 -6.26
C TYR A 200 1.31 -0.73 -4.82
N TYR A 201 2.23 -1.22 -3.99
CA TYR A 201 2.36 -0.80 -2.60
C TYR A 201 3.78 -1.09 -2.10
N PRO A 202 4.32 -0.33 -1.14
CA PRO A 202 5.62 -0.63 -0.56
C PRO A 202 5.56 -1.85 0.36
N ARG A 203 6.64 -2.63 0.43
CA ARG A 203 6.76 -3.80 1.30
C ARG A 203 7.20 -3.39 2.71
N THR A 204 6.38 -2.59 3.35
CA THR A 204 6.67 -1.84 4.58
C THR A 204 7.10 -2.71 5.76
N TYR A 205 6.75 -3.99 5.80
CA TYR A 205 7.14 -4.87 6.89
C TYR A 205 8.66 -5.00 7.06
N GLU A 206 9.45 -4.90 5.98
CA GLU A 206 10.91 -4.97 6.04
C GLU A 206 11.48 -3.75 6.78
N VAL A 207 10.98 -2.58 6.44
CA VAL A 207 11.37 -1.30 7.07
C VAL A 207 10.91 -1.25 8.52
N THR A 208 9.69 -1.68 8.80
CA THR A 208 9.17 -1.66 10.18
C THR A 208 9.89 -2.66 11.08
N TYR A 209 10.40 -3.78 10.56
CA TYR A 209 11.28 -4.67 11.31
C TYR A 209 12.56 -3.95 11.78
N LEU A 210 13.24 -3.23 10.89
CA LEU A 210 14.44 -2.45 11.24
C LEU A 210 14.14 -1.35 12.25
N LEU A 211 13.01 -0.66 12.08
CA LEU A 211 12.56 0.37 13.03
C LEU A 211 12.16 -0.23 14.38
N GLY A 212 11.62 -1.45 14.38
CA GLY A 212 11.38 -2.22 15.60
C GLY A 212 12.67 -2.56 16.33
N MET A 213 13.71 -3.02 15.61
CA MET A 213 15.04 -3.24 16.21
C MET A 213 15.58 -1.94 16.83
N LEU A 214 15.52 -0.83 16.10
CA LEU A 214 15.96 0.46 16.62
C LEU A 214 15.17 0.85 17.87
N ALA A 215 13.85 0.70 17.84
CA ALA A 215 12.99 0.99 18.99
C ALA A 215 13.37 0.18 20.23
N GLY A 216 13.60 -1.13 20.08
CA GLY A 216 14.04 -1.99 21.18
C GLY A 216 15.41 -1.64 21.73
N ILE A 217 16.35 -1.17 20.88
CA ILE A 217 17.69 -0.75 21.29
C ILE A 217 17.64 0.55 22.10
N VAL A 218 16.85 1.52 21.65
CA VAL A 218 16.89 2.88 22.21
C VAL A 218 15.89 3.09 23.35
N SER A 219 14.85 2.27 23.47
CA SER A 219 13.87 2.39 24.56
C SER A 219 14.48 2.02 25.92
N HIS A 220 14.21 2.82 26.95
CA HIS A 220 14.53 2.48 28.35
C HIS A 220 13.37 1.73 29.01
N SER A 221 12.16 1.85 28.46
CA SER A 221 10.96 1.14 28.92
C SER A 221 10.89 -0.27 28.33
N ASP A 222 10.17 -1.16 29.00
CA ASP A 222 9.75 -2.47 28.48
C ASP A 222 8.60 -2.38 27.48
N LYS A 223 8.10 -1.17 27.20
CA LYS A 223 6.99 -0.90 26.29
C LYS A 223 7.39 0.06 25.20
N VAL A 224 6.99 -0.28 23.99
CA VAL A 224 7.16 0.53 22.79
C VAL A 224 5.79 0.74 22.14
N GLY A 225 5.49 1.95 21.71
CA GLY A 225 4.24 2.27 21.04
C GLY A 225 4.28 1.98 19.53
N TYR A 226 3.14 1.62 18.98
CA TYR A 226 2.92 1.54 17.54
C TYR A 226 1.56 2.14 17.20
N VAL A 227 1.52 3.10 16.27
CA VAL A 227 0.29 3.65 15.72
C VAL A 227 0.15 3.19 14.28
N ALA A 228 -0.87 2.38 14.03
CA ALA A 228 -1.24 1.94 12.70
C ALA A 228 -2.34 2.85 12.12
N ALA A 229 -2.31 3.10 10.81
CA ALA A 229 -3.29 3.97 10.15
C ALA A 229 -4.68 3.32 10.13
N ASN A 230 -4.88 2.32 9.28
CA ASN A 230 -6.13 1.60 9.09
C ASN A 230 -5.86 0.10 8.91
N PRO A 231 -6.80 -0.79 9.26
CA PRO A 231 -6.65 -2.24 9.08
C PRO A 231 -6.88 -2.63 7.61
N VAL A 232 -5.87 -2.43 6.77
CA VAL A 232 -5.85 -2.81 5.36
C VAL A 232 -4.76 -3.86 5.11
N TYR A 233 -4.79 -4.53 3.94
CA TYR A 233 -3.78 -5.51 3.56
C TYR A 233 -2.35 -4.97 3.73
N GLY A 234 -1.46 -5.82 4.25
CA GLY A 234 -0.07 -5.50 4.53
C GLY A 234 0.19 -4.76 5.85
N VAL A 235 -0.81 -4.12 6.47
CA VAL A 235 -0.64 -3.41 7.75
C VAL A 235 -0.43 -4.36 8.92
N PRO A 236 -1.19 -5.47 9.10
CA PRO A 236 -0.90 -6.44 10.16
C PRO A 236 0.51 -7.02 10.05
N ALA A 237 0.99 -7.34 8.85
CA ALA A 237 2.36 -7.80 8.65
C ALA A 237 3.38 -6.74 9.09
N ALA A 238 3.15 -5.46 8.81
CA ALA A 238 4.05 -4.38 9.24
C ALA A 238 4.07 -4.21 10.77
N ILE A 239 2.91 -4.32 11.43
CA ILE A 239 2.80 -4.29 12.91
C ILE A 239 3.57 -5.47 13.53
N ASN A 240 3.30 -6.68 13.03
CA ASN A 240 3.94 -7.89 13.52
C ASN A 240 5.46 -7.87 13.27
N ALA A 241 5.91 -7.38 12.10
CA ALA A 241 7.32 -7.22 11.79
C ALA A 241 8.02 -6.24 12.75
N PHE A 242 7.38 -5.13 13.07
CA PHE A 242 7.89 -4.20 14.07
C PHE A 242 8.05 -4.89 15.42
N ALA A 243 7.04 -5.64 15.87
CA ALA A 243 7.10 -6.40 17.11
C ALA A 243 8.22 -7.44 17.11
N GLN A 244 8.42 -8.15 16.00
CA GLN A 244 9.54 -9.09 15.83
C GLN A 244 10.89 -8.37 15.88
N GLY A 245 11.00 -7.21 15.26
CA GLY A 245 12.21 -6.37 15.34
C GLY A 245 12.53 -5.93 16.77
N VAL A 246 11.54 -5.48 17.53
CA VAL A 246 11.69 -5.15 18.96
C VAL A 246 12.18 -6.37 19.74
N ARG A 247 11.54 -7.53 19.56
CA ARG A 247 11.85 -8.77 20.28
C ARG A 247 13.21 -9.35 19.91
N ALA A 248 13.68 -9.14 18.67
CA ALA A 248 15.01 -9.60 18.24
C ALA A 248 16.15 -9.01 19.06
N VAL A 249 15.97 -7.80 19.60
CA VAL A 249 16.99 -7.09 20.41
C VAL A 249 16.60 -6.95 21.88
N ARG A 250 15.31 -7.06 22.20
CA ARG A 250 14.78 -6.97 23.58
C ARG A 250 13.56 -7.90 23.73
N PRO A 251 13.82 -9.19 24.04
CA PRO A 251 12.78 -10.24 24.03
C PRO A 251 11.61 -9.99 24.99
N ASP A 252 11.85 -9.32 26.12
CA ASP A 252 10.83 -9.06 27.15
C ASP A 252 9.98 -7.81 26.90
N SER A 253 10.27 -7.06 25.85
CA SER A 253 9.52 -5.86 25.52
C SER A 253 8.17 -6.18 24.90
N ARG A 254 7.21 -5.27 25.14
CA ARG A 254 5.84 -5.33 24.62
C ARG A 254 5.58 -4.17 23.67
N VAL A 255 4.90 -4.46 22.59
CA VAL A 255 4.40 -3.43 21.66
C VAL A 255 2.96 -3.09 22.03
N VAL A 256 2.68 -1.82 22.26
CA VAL A 256 1.34 -1.28 22.54
C VAL A 256 0.81 -0.66 21.26
N LEU A 257 -0.23 -1.28 20.69
CA LEU A 257 -0.85 -0.85 19.46
C LEU A 257 -1.96 0.17 19.70
N ARG A 258 -2.00 1.18 18.86
CA ARG A 258 -3.16 2.07 18.62
C ARG A 258 -3.50 2.11 17.15
N TRP A 259 -4.78 2.21 16.86
CA TRP A 259 -5.27 2.49 15.51
C TRP A 259 -5.58 3.98 15.40
N ALA A 260 -4.97 4.67 14.44
CA ALA A 260 -5.16 6.12 14.25
C ALA A 260 -6.64 6.51 14.07
N CYS A 261 -7.41 5.64 13.39
CA CYS A 261 -8.85 5.84 13.21
C CYS A 261 -9.69 5.73 14.50
N LEU A 262 -9.12 5.17 15.59
CA LEU A 262 -9.77 5.03 16.90
C LEU A 262 -9.16 5.96 17.96
N CYS A 263 -8.14 6.76 17.62
CA CYS A 263 -7.53 7.71 18.54
C CYS A 263 -8.44 8.93 18.77
N ASP A 264 -8.43 9.40 20.00
CA ASP A 264 -9.19 10.57 20.47
C ASP A 264 -8.35 11.39 21.47
N ALA A 265 -8.96 12.38 22.12
CA ALA A 265 -8.28 13.21 23.11
C ALA A 265 -7.83 12.44 24.38
N ALA A 266 -8.52 11.33 24.71
CA ALA A 266 -8.16 10.49 25.87
C ALA A 266 -7.05 9.48 25.50
N HIS A 267 -6.99 9.08 24.22
CA HIS A 267 -6.02 8.12 23.70
C HIS A 267 -5.32 8.71 22.47
N PRO A 268 -4.44 9.70 22.64
CA PRO A 268 -3.81 10.41 21.54
C PRO A 268 -2.81 9.53 20.79
N GLN A 269 -2.63 9.82 19.51
CA GLN A 269 -1.73 9.05 18.65
C GLN A 269 -0.27 9.08 19.11
N ASP A 270 0.14 10.16 19.73
CA ASP A 270 1.50 10.36 20.22
C ASP A 270 1.80 9.70 21.57
N PHE A 271 0.88 8.93 22.15
CA PHE A 271 1.01 8.33 23.49
C PHE A 271 1.31 9.33 24.62
N SER A 272 0.91 10.60 24.51
CA SER A 272 1.15 11.61 25.55
C SER A 272 0.43 11.31 26.87
N ASP A 273 -0.61 10.49 26.85
CA ASP A 273 -1.33 9.93 28.01
C ASP A 273 -0.56 8.78 28.71
N ARG A 274 0.52 8.26 28.11
CA ARG A 274 1.27 7.09 28.58
C ARG A 274 2.71 7.45 28.93
N LYS A 275 2.99 7.65 30.22
CA LYS A 275 4.35 7.94 30.72
C LYS A 275 5.32 6.76 30.60
N ASP A 276 4.78 5.55 30.48
CA ASP A 276 5.54 4.31 30.34
C ASP A 276 5.91 3.99 28.88
N ILE A 277 5.57 4.86 27.92
CA ILE A 277 5.91 4.75 26.50
C ILE A 277 6.64 6.03 26.07
N GLU A 278 7.96 5.95 25.94
CA GLU A 278 8.79 7.06 25.46
C GLU A 278 9.17 6.94 23.99
N VAL A 279 9.20 5.71 23.45
CA VAL A 279 9.54 5.42 22.06
C VAL A 279 8.32 4.83 21.38
N PHE A 280 7.95 5.37 20.24
CA PHE A 280 6.82 4.88 19.46
C PHE A 280 7.01 5.14 17.98
N TYR A 281 6.36 4.31 17.17
CA TYR A 281 6.32 4.41 15.71
C TYR A 281 4.94 4.82 15.25
N SER A 282 4.88 5.66 14.23
CA SER A 282 3.65 5.98 13.54
C SER A 282 3.79 5.81 12.04
N GLN A 283 2.78 5.23 11.44
CA GLN A 283 2.79 4.90 10.03
C GLN A 283 2.44 6.09 9.13
N ASP A 284 1.46 6.90 9.50
CA ASP A 284 1.09 8.14 8.84
C ASP A 284 0.32 9.03 9.81
N PHE A 285 0.86 10.20 10.09
CA PHE A 285 0.11 11.23 10.81
C PHE A 285 -0.48 12.19 9.79
N ARG A 286 -1.77 12.45 9.94
CA ARG A 286 -2.37 13.65 9.39
C ARG A 286 -1.89 14.82 10.22
N GLU A 287 -0.96 15.59 9.67
CA GLU A 287 -0.53 16.80 10.34
C GLU A 287 -1.69 17.81 10.44
N PRO A 288 -1.90 18.40 11.63
CA PRO A 288 -2.40 19.74 11.69
C PRO A 288 -1.35 20.65 11.05
N GLU A 289 -1.76 21.59 10.25
CA GLU A 289 -0.95 22.50 9.45
C GLU A 289 0.49 22.73 9.95
N GLY A 290 1.46 22.24 9.22
CA GLY A 290 2.82 22.81 9.23
C GLY A 290 3.92 22.10 9.99
N THR A 291 3.73 20.90 10.59
CA THR A 291 4.82 20.22 11.32
C THR A 291 5.15 18.83 10.77
N TYR A 292 6.29 18.75 10.11
CA TYR A 292 6.90 17.56 9.49
C TYR A 292 7.34 16.46 10.48
N ARG A 293 6.96 16.51 11.76
CA ARG A 293 7.72 15.86 12.84
C ARG A 293 7.20 14.54 13.36
N ASP A 294 6.00 14.13 13.00
CA ASP A 294 5.31 13.07 13.76
C ASP A 294 5.14 11.75 12.99
N TYR A 295 6.03 11.51 12.02
CA TYR A 295 6.04 10.33 11.17
C TYR A 295 7.29 9.49 11.43
N GLY A 296 7.13 8.16 11.42
CA GLY A 296 8.21 7.23 11.68
C GLY A 296 8.42 6.91 13.15
N LEU A 297 9.62 6.52 13.52
CA LEU A 297 10.00 6.20 14.89
C LEU A 297 10.48 7.45 15.62
N CYS A 298 9.83 7.77 16.70
CA CYS A 298 10.14 8.93 17.53
C CYS A 298 10.41 8.53 18.98
N ARG A 299 11.20 9.36 19.68
CA ARG A 299 11.34 9.34 21.14
C ARG A 299 10.77 10.63 21.71
N ARG A 300 9.97 10.50 22.77
CA ARG A 300 9.55 11.64 23.58
C ARG A 300 10.65 11.98 24.59
N LEU A 301 11.16 13.18 24.51
CA LEU A 301 12.12 13.71 25.48
C LEU A 301 11.41 14.17 26.77
N PRO A 302 12.15 14.37 27.88
CA PRO A 302 11.56 14.80 29.16
C PRO A 302 10.81 16.13 29.10
N ASP A 303 11.16 17.00 28.17
CA ASP A 303 10.49 18.28 27.90
C ASP A 303 9.25 18.15 26.99
N GLY A 304 8.91 16.92 26.59
CA GLY A 304 7.77 16.61 25.71
C GLY A 304 8.08 16.72 24.22
N VAL A 305 9.25 17.19 23.82
CA VAL A 305 9.65 17.28 22.41
C VAL A 305 9.82 15.89 21.81
N LEU A 306 9.33 15.69 20.59
CA LEU A 306 9.52 14.45 19.83
C LEU A 306 10.82 14.52 19.04
N GLN A 307 11.71 13.57 19.31
CA GLN A 307 12.95 13.39 18.57
C GLN A 307 12.79 12.29 17.51
N PRO A 308 12.90 12.59 16.21
CA PRO A 308 12.83 11.58 15.18
C PRO A 308 14.08 10.69 15.21
N LEU A 309 13.89 9.38 15.24
CA LEU A 309 14.96 8.37 15.32
C LEU A 309 15.16 7.63 14.02
N GLY A 310 14.08 7.31 13.32
CA GLY A 310 14.09 6.59 12.08
C GLY A 310 12.82 6.83 11.27
N LEU A 311 12.98 7.13 9.99
CA LEU A 311 11.89 7.43 9.08
C LEU A 311 11.89 6.40 7.94
N PRO A 312 10.78 5.74 7.66
CA PRO A 312 10.65 5.02 6.41
C PRO A 312 10.61 6.04 5.27
N GLU A 313 11.46 5.86 4.29
CA GLU A 313 11.46 6.67 3.08
C GLU A 313 11.01 5.83 1.89
N TRP A 314 9.90 6.24 1.29
CA TRP A 314 9.39 5.61 0.08
C TRP A 314 10.05 6.23 -1.15
N ARG A 315 10.77 5.42 -1.89
CA ARG A 315 11.48 5.80 -3.11
C ARG A 315 10.56 5.60 -4.32
N TRP A 316 9.47 6.35 -4.35
CA TRP A 316 8.52 6.34 -5.45
C TRP A 316 9.15 6.71 -6.80
N ASP A 317 10.24 7.46 -6.77
CA ASP A 317 11.06 7.76 -7.94
C ASP A 317 11.57 6.48 -8.61
N VAL A 318 12.01 5.50 -7.85
CA VAL A 318 12.45 4.19 -8.36
C VAL A 318 11.29 3.48 -9.04
N PHE A 319 10.14 3.37 -8.36
CA PHE A 319 8.97 2.67 -8.87
C PHE A 319 8.42 3.33 -10.14
N PHE A 320 8.13 4.63 -10.10
CA PHE A 320 7.53 5.34 -11.24
C PHE A 320 8.45 5.33 -12.45
N THR A 321 9.76 5.46 -12.25
CA THR A 321 10.74 5.41 -13.33
C THR A 321 10.73 4.05 -14.04
N GLU A 322 10.70 2.95 -13.29
CA GLU A 322 10.64 1.61 -13.87
C GLU A 322 9.34 1.34 -14.62
N ILE A 323 8.20 1.81 -14.10
CA ILE A 323 6.92 1.70 -14.80
C ILE A 323 6.97 2.46 -16.13
N VAL A 324 7.41 3.71 -16.14
CA VAL A 324 7.51 4.51 -17.36
C VAL A 324 8.50 3.90 -18.36
N ARG A 325 9.65 3.39 -17.89
CA ARG A 325 10.60 2.65 -18.74
C ARG A 325 9.95 1.44 -19.40
N SER A 326 9.14 0.68 -18.65
CA SER A 326 8.46 -0.50 -19.17
C SER A 326 7.50 -0.14 -20.32
N VAL A 327 6.84 1.01 -20.23
CA VAL A 327 5.95 1.49 -21.28
C VAL A 327 6.75 1.93 -22.51
N PHE A 328 7.81 2.73 -22.36
CA PHE A 328 8.70 3.13 -23.46
C PHE A 328 9.38 1.93 -24.12
N ALA A 329 9.74 0.91 -23.34
CA ALA A 329 10.34 -0.31 -23.86
C ALA A 329 9.34 -1.25 -24.54
N GLY A 330 8.03 -1.01 -24.40
CA GLY A 330 6.97 -1.90 -24.90
C GLY A 330 6.85 -3.20 -24.08
N THR A 331 7.41 -3.25 -22.87
CA THR A 331 7.34 -4.43 -22.00
C THR A 331 6.16 -4.37 -21.02
N TRP A 332 5.49 -3.23 -20.90
CA TRP A 332 4.27 -3.09 -20.13
C TRP A 332 3.20 -4.12 -20.52
N ASP A 333 2.97 -4.25 -21.81
CA ASP A 333 1.89 -5.09 -22.36
C ASP A 333 2.25 -6.58 -22.46
N SER A 334 3.49 -6.93 -22.04
CA SER A 334 4.04 -8.30 -22.17
C SER A 334 3.56 -9.29 -21.12
N ALA A 335 2.57 -8.92 -20.28
CA ALA A 335 1.98 -9.87 -19.36
C ALA A 335 1.09 -10.86 -20.14
N PRO A 336 1.55 -12.10 -20.43
CA PRO A 336 0.78 -13.03 -21.24
C PRO A 336 -0.49 -13.46 -20.50
N GLY A 337 -1.60 -13.48 -21.22
CA GLY A 337 -2.82 -14.15 -20.77
C GLY A 337 -3.68 -13.40 -19.78
N GLY A 338 -3.71 -12.05 -19.80
CA GLY A 338 -4.64 -11.28 -18.95
C GLY A 338 -4.35 -11.41 -17.44
N ARG A 339 -3.09 -11.49 -17.05
CA ARG A 339 -2.70 -11.57 -15.65
C ARG A 339 -2.87 -10.22 -14.94
N ALA A 340 -3.44 -10.27 -13.76
CA ALA A 340 -3.41 -9.16 -12.83
C ALA A 340 -2.02 -9.03 -12.20
N ILE A 341 -1.47 -7.81 -12.16
CA ILE A 341 -0.13 -7.56 -11.63
C ILE A 341 -0.24 -6.71 -10.37
N ASN A 342 0.39 -7.22 -9.30
CA ASN A 342 0.57 -6.51 -8.05
C ASN A 342 2.06 -6.29 -7.80
N TYR A 343 2.49 -5.04 -7.72
CA TYR A 343 3.87 -4.67 -7.39
C TYR A 343 4.00 -4.47 -5.88
N TRP A 344 4.81 -5.29 -5.24
CA TRP A 344 5.07 -5.21 -3.81
C TRP A 344 6.58 -5.14 -3.55
N TRP A 345 7.15 -3.99 -3.86
CA TRP A 345 8.59 -3.75 -3.78
C TRP A 345 9.00 -3.22 -2.41
N GLY A 346 10.18 -3.64 -1.95
CA GLY A 346 10.73 -3.28 -0.65
C GLY A 346 12.20 -2.85 -0.71
N LEU A 347 12.93 -3.13 0.35
CA LEU A 347 14.33 -2.73 0.53
C LEU A 347 15.24 -3.17 -0.63
N LYS A 348 15.15 -4.43 -1.03
CA LYS A 348 16.01 -4.99 -2.09
C LYS A 348 15.86 -4.31 -3.43
N SER A 349 14.64 -3.91 -3.78
CA SER A 349 14.37 -3.15 -5.00
C SER A 349 14.83 -1.71 -4.94
N GLY A 350 15.16 -1.21 -3.74
CA GLY A 350 15.44 0.21 -3.48
C GLY A 350 14.18 1.09 -3.47
N ALA A 351 12.97 0.50 -3.49
CA ALA A 351 11.72 1.24 -3.41
C ALA A 351 11.43 1.78 -2.00
N GLU A 352 12.07 1.21 -1.01
CA GLU A 352 12.04 1.69 0.37
C GLU A 352 13.45 1.73 0.97
N ARG A 353 13.63 2.58 1.96
CA ARG A 353 14.81 2.63 2.82
C ARG A 353 14.45 3.26 4.17
N VAL A 354 15.36 3.16 5.14
CA VAL A 354 15.23 3.88 6.42
C VAL A 354 16.19 5.06 6.44
N GLU A 355 15.67 6.24 6.73
CA GLU A 355 16.46 7.43 7.04
C GLU A 355 16.62 7.55 8.57
N TYR A 356 17.82 7.86 9.04
CA TYR A 356 18.13 8.04 10.45
C TYR A 356 18.51 9.52 10.70
N PRO A 357 17.52 10.40 10.97
CA PRO A 357 17.76 11.84 11.10
C PRO A 357 18.54 12.19 12.37
N THR A 358 18.44 11.37 13.42
CA THR A 358 19.25 11.53 14.63
C THR A 358 20.48 10.63 14.55
N ARG A 359 21.65 11.18 14.90
CA ARG A 359 22.88 10.40 14.95
C ARG A 359 22.77 9.27 15.97
N LEU A 360 22.85 8.06 15.50
CA LEU A 360 22.93 6.84 16.32
C LEU A 360 24.39 6.54 16.66
N ASN A 361 24.64 5.77 17.73
CA ASN A 361 25.98 5.27 17.99
C ASN A 361 26.39 4.26 16.89
N ASP A 362 27.72 4.13 16.69
CA ASP A 362 28.26 3.34 15.60
C ASP A 362 27.86 1.87 15.66
N GLY A 363 27.79 1.26 16.85
CA GLY A 363 27.37 -0.12 17.05
C GLY A 363 25.92 -0.36 16.61
N THR A 364 25.02 0.55 17.02
CA THR A 364 23.60 0.50 16.58
C THR A 364 23.48 0.64 15.08
N MET A 365 24.19 1.60 14.48
CA MET A 365 24.16 1.80 13.04
C MET A 365 24.72 0.60 12.26
N GLN A 366 25.80 -0.01 12.75
CA GLN A 366 26.36 -1.21 12.12
C GLN A 366 25.41 -2.40 12.20
N LEU A 367 24.75 -2.59 13.36
CA LEU A 367 23.75 -3.66 13.54
C LEU A 367 22.57 -3.49 12.58
N LEU A 368 22.02 -2.27 12.46
CA LEU A 368 20.90 -1.99 11.57
C LEU A 368 21.28 -2.19 10.10
N LYS A 369 22.46 -1.73 9.68
CA LYS A 369 22.95 -1.93 8.30
C LYS A 369 23.23 -3.42 7.99
N MET A 370 23.67 -4.18 8.98
CA MET A 370 23.83 -5.64 8.83
C MET A 370 22.47 -6.32 8.65
N ALA A 371 21.50 -5.98 9.50
CA ALA A 371 20.16 -6.53 9.42
C ALA A 371 19.46 -6.14 8.08
N GLU A 372 19.61 -4.90 7.62
CA GLU A 372 19.10 -4.45 6.33
C GLU A 372 19.66 -5.28 5.17
N ARG A 373 20.98 -5.52 5.16
CA ARG A 373 21.63 -6.36 4.15
C ARG A 373 21.08 -7.78 4.19
N GLN A 374 21.00 -8.37 5.38
CA GLN A 374 20.52 -9.74 5.54
C GLN A 374 19.03 -9.89 5.16
N LEU A 375 18.20 -8.85 5.38
CA LEU A 375 16.84 -8.82 4.85
C LEU A 375 16.83 -8.81 3.32
N CYS A 376 17.64 -7.96 2.68
CA CYS A 376 17.75 -7.89 1.22
C CYS A 376 18.26 -9.21 0.61
N ASP A 377 19.17 -9.92 1.30
CA ASP A 377 19.73 -11.19 0.86
C ASP A 377 18.81 -12.39 1.19
N GLY A 378 17.71 -12.15 1.97
CA GLY A 378 16.78 -13.19 2.40
C GLY A 378 17.32 -14.09 3.51
N GLU A 379 18.40 -13.69 4.18
CA GLU A 379 19.00 -14.41 5.30
C GLU A 379 18.22 -14.26 6.60
N ILE A 380 17.57 -13.10 6.81
CA ILE A 380 16.63 -12.88 7.92
C ILE A 380 15.21 -13.22 7.46
N GLN A 381 14.59 -14.15 8.16
CA GLN A 381 13.17 -14.41 8.10
C GLN A 381 12.50 -13.61 9.21
N VAL A 382 11.78 -12.55 8.85
CA VAL A 382 11.11 -11.67 9.82
C VAL A 382 10.06 -12.42 10.64
N PHE A 383 9.39 -13.38 10.02
CA PHE A 383 8.34 -14.17 10.66
C PHE A 383 8.83 -15.59 10.91
N PRO A 384 8.84 -16.06 12.16
CA PRO A 384 9.19 -17.44 12.46
C PRO A 384 8.13 -18.40 11.89
N THR A 385 8.54 -19.64 11.62
CA THR A 385 7.66 -20.70 11.07
C THR A 385 6.37 -20.86 11.88
N GLU A 386 6.46 -20.72 13.19
CA GLU A 386 5.34 -20.74 14.12
C GLU A 386 5.24 -19.40 14.83
N SER A 387 4.06 -18.83 14.83
CA SER A 387 3.75 -17.55 15.50
C SER A 387 2.45 -17.69 16.27
N TYR A 388 2.39 -17.04 17.43
CA TYR A 388 1.16 -16.97 18.23
C TYR A 388 0.57 -15.57 18.12
N SER A 389 -0.70 -15.48 17.72
CA SER A 389 -1.45 -14.24 17.75
C SER A 389 -1.84 -13.86 19.20
N GLN A 390 -2.32 -12.64 19.39
CA GLN A 390 -2.79 -12.15 20.71
C GLN A 390 -3.90 -13.03 21.31
N GLY A 391 -4.71 -13.68 20.50
CA GLY A 391 -5.72 -14.66 20.92
C GLY A 391 -5.15 -16.03 21.25
N HIS A 392 -3.83 -16.20 21.32
CA HIS A 392 -3.12 -17.47 21.51
C HIS A 392 -3.38 -18.52 20.43
N ALA A 393 -3.90 -18.11 19.25
CA ALA A 393 -3.99 -18.99 18.10
C ALA A 393 -2.60 -19.22 17.52
N LEU A 394 -2.26 -20.46 17.23
CA LEU A 394 -1.02 -20.83 16.55
C LEU A 394 -1.21 -20.64 15.04
N HIS A 395 -0.35 -19.85 14.45
CA HIS A 395 -0.22 -19.67 13.01
C HIS A 395 1.05 -20.37 12.55
N HIS A 396 0.94 -21.17 11.51
CA HIS A 396 2.03 -21.99 11.01
C HIS A 396 2.21 -21.76 9.50
N ALA A 397 3.43 -21.42 9.11
CA ALA A 397 3.77 -21.34 7.68
C ALA A 397 3.84 -22.73 7.08
N ALA A 398 2.95 -23.09 6.17
CA ALA A 398 2.82 -24.43 5.60
C ALA A 398 4.12 -24.94 4.92
N SER A 399 4.92 -24.04 4.37
CA SER A 399 6.22 -24.34 3.72
C SER A 399 7.44 -24.09 4.60
N GLY A 400 7.25 -23.84 5.90
CA GLY A 400 8.34 -23.44 6.82
C GLY A 400 8.71 -21.96 6.74
N ILE A 401 8.23 -21.24 5.73
CA ILE A 401 8.40 -19.79 5.53
C ILE A 401 7.06 -19.25 5.08
N TYR A 402 6.64 -18.10 5.62
CA TYR A 402 5.47 -17.41 5.12
C TYR A 402 5.72 -16.87 3.71
N PRO A 403 4.98 -17.37 2.70
CA PRO A 403 5.12 -16.85 1.35
C PRO A 403 4.63 -15.41 1.28
N PRO A 404 5.13 -14.60 0.34
CA PRO A 404 4.76 -13.17 0.24
C PRO A 404 3.26 -12.91 0.20
N LYS A 405 2.49 -13.79 -0.43
CA LYS A 405 1.03 -13.67 -0.48
C LYS A 405 0.40 -13.78 0.90
N GLU A 406 0.81 -14.75 1.73
CA GLU A 406 0.30 -14.92 3.08
C GLU A 406 0.68 -13.73 3.97
N LEU A 407 1.89 -13.16 3.79
CA LEU A 407 2.30 -11.94 4.50
C LEU A 407 1.44 -10.73 4.08
N MET A 408 1.14 -10.60 2.81
CA MET A 408 0.30 -9.52 2.29
C MET A 408 -1.13 -9.63 2.83
N GLU A 409 -1.66 -10.84 2.91
CA GLU A 409 -3.03 -11.16 3.33
C GLU A 409 -3.14 -11.42 4.85
N MET A 410 -2.06 -11.25 5.61
CA MET A 410 -2.05 -11.45 7.07
C MET A 410 -3.14 -10.63 7.75
N ASP A 411 -3.99 -11.28 8.55
CA ASP A 411 -5.17 -10.71 9.20
C ASP A 411 -5.14 -10.84 10.75
N TRP A 412 -4.03 -11.31 11.28
CA TRP A 412 -3.83 -11.52 12.73
C TRP A 412 -2.67 -10.69 13.28
N LEU A 413 -2.66 -10.46 14.62
CA LEU A 413 -1.65 -9.74 15.39
C LEU A 413 -1.16 -10.57 16.58
#